data_d0abd65610ef37538d311d49b34c1d1e
#
_entry.id   d0abd65610ef37538d311d49b34c1d1e
#
_cell.length_a   1.000
_cell.length_b   1.000
_cell.length_c   1.000
_cell.angle_alpha   90.00
_cell.angle_beta   90.00
_cell.angle_gamma   90.00
#
_symmetry.space_group_name_H-M   'P 1'
#
loop_
_entity.id
_entity.type
_entity.pdbx_description
1 polymer ?
#
loop_
_entity_poly.entity_id
_entity_poly.type
_entity_poly.pdbx_seq_one_letter_code
_entity_poly.pdbx_strand_id
1 'polypeptide(L)'
;RFRNVTGVQTCALPICAGVAVLGLCMFALPASILASGFNEEMRRRSFVSTWHLVSKVPFFSGLDASRIAEIAALLKSYRAVTGEVIVREGDLGESMYFIVSGQMEVRGRGGVFTLRAGEFFGEIALIDQCPRTATVKALTRCQLLILDARDFSRFVADTPGLLETITATARRRLRADDRHTEDA
;
A
#
# COMPACT_ATOMS: atom_id res chain seq x y z
N ARG A 1 -43.70 61.20 13.31
CA ARG A 1 -44.50 60.08 13.77
C ARG A 1 -43.90 58.77 13.23
N PHE A 2 -42.75 58.34 13.78
CA PHE A 2 -42.18 57.02 13.56
C PHE A 2 -42.50 56.18 14.79
N ARG A 3 -43.39 55.27 14.65
CA ARG A 3 -43.87 54.41 15.72
C ARG A 3 -43.59 52.98 15.35
N ASN A 4 -42.72 52.34 16.13
CA ASN A 4 -42.61 50.89 16.40
C ASN A 4 -42.44 49.95 15.22
N VAL A 5 -41.19 49.75 14.79
CA VAL A 5 -40.77 48.55 14.03
C VAL A 5 -39.87 47.60 14.85
N THR A 6 -39.52 47.99 16.09
CA THR A 6 -38.58 47.23 16.94
C THR A 6 -39.18 46.01 17.62
N GLY A 7 -40.52 45.89 17.73
CA GLY A 7 -41.15 44.75 18.45
C GLY A 7 -41.25 43.44 17.63
N VAL A 8 -41.31 43.54 16.31
CA VAL A 8 -41.48 42.34 15.45
C VAL A 8 -40.14 41.68 15.14
N GLN A 9 -39.06 42.44 15.11
CA GLN A 9 -37.72 41.89 14.87
C GLN A 9 -37.18 41.03 16.01
N THR A 10 -37.58 41.33 17.27
CA THR A 10 -37.04 40.59 18.44
C THR A 10 -37.61 39.18 18.59
N CYS A 11 -38.82 38.91 18.08
CA CYS A 11 -39.40 37.58 18.10
C CYS A 11 -39.07 36.75 16.86
N ALA A 12 -38.85 37.38 15.72
CA ALA A 12 -38.53 36.65 14.47
C ALA A 12 -37.11 36.04 14.47
N LEU A 13 -36.15 36.71 15.09
CA LEU A 13 -34.75 36.26 15.11
C LEU A 13 -34.54 34.88 15.76
N PRO A 14 -35.07 34.59 16.99
CA PRO A 14 -34.91 33.29 17.60
C PRO A 14 -35.69 32.16 16.86
N ILE A 15 -36.82 32.48 16.24
CA ILE A 15 -37.57 31.51 15.44
C ILE A 15 -36.84 31.18 14.15
N CYS A 16 -36.33 32.16 13.43
CA CYS A 16 -35.51 31.97 12.23
C CYS A 16 -34.21 31.19 12.53
N ALA A 17 -33.54 31.53 13.65
CA ALA A 17 -32.34 30.81 14.08
C ALA A 17 -32.66 29.32 14.40
N GLY A 18 -33.78 29.05 15.10
CA GLY A 18 -34.21 27.72 15.38
C GLY A 18 -34.53 26.87 14.14
N VAL A 19 -35.23 27.47 13.17
CA VAL A 19 -35.55 26.80 11.89
C VAL A 19 -34.28 26.55 11.07
N ALA A 20 -33.34 27.48 11.06
CA ALA A 20 -32.06 27.30 10.37
C ALA A 20 -31.21 26.19 10.99
N VAL A 21 -31.14 26.11 12.32
CA VAL A 21 -30.43 25.02 13.02
C VAL A 21 -31.10 23.67 12.77
N LEU A 22 -32.43 23.60 12.80
CA LEU A 22 -33.19 22.39 12.52
C LEU A 22 -32.98 21.91 11.07
N GLY A 23 -32.98 22.83 10.11
CA GLY A 23 -32.68 22.54 8.71
C GLY A 23 -31.25 22.02 8.52
N LEU A 24 -30.27 22.64 9.17
CA LEU A 24 -28.86 22.21 9.11
C LEU A 24 -28.68 20.80 9.72
N CYS A 25 -29.31 20.53 10.86
CA CYS A 25 -29.29 19.19 11.50
C CYS A 25 -29.93 18.12 10.62
N MET A 26 -30.99 18.44 9.90
CA MET A 26 -31.69 17.51 9.04
C MET A 26 -30.85 17.08 7.84
N PHE A 27 -29.92 17.91 7.37
CA PHE A 27 -28.95 17.57 6.30
C PHE A 27 -27.66 16.94 6.84
N ALA A 28 -27.21 17.34 8.03
CA ALA A 28 -25.96 16.85 8.60
C ALA A 28 -26.01 15.36 8.99
N LEU A 29 -27.13 14.88 9.51
CA LEU A 29 -27.31 13.48 9.93
C LEU A 29 -27.23 12.48 8.77
N PRO A 30 -27.97 12.66 7.65
CA PRO A 30 -27.84 11.74 6.51
C PRO A 30 -26.46 11.77 5.86
N ALA A 31 -25.81 12.94 5.80
CA ALA A 31 -24.47 13.06 5.23
C ALA A 31 -23.41 12.30 6.04
N SER A 32 -23.50 12.30 7.37
CA SER A 32 -22.56 11.57 8.22
C SER A 32 -22.76 10.04 8.15
N ILE A 33 -24.00 9.58 8.02
CA ILE A 33 -24.33 8.15 7.85
C ILE A 33 -23.82 7.65 6.48
N LEU A 34 -24.01 8.43 5.42
CA LEU A 34 -23.50 8.10 4.10
C LEU A 34 -21.97 8.06 4.09
N ALA A 35 -21.29 9.01 4.72
CA ALA A 35 -19.83 9.05 4.78
C ALA A 35 -19.23 7.85 5.53
N SER A 36 -19.86 7.40 6.62
CA SER A 36 -19.41 6.22 7.36
C SER A 36 -19.66 4.92 6.60
N GLY A 37 -20.78 4.79 5.89
CA GLY A 37 -21.07 3.63 5.04
C GLY A 37 -20.12 3.48 3.85
N PHE A 38 -19.69 4.60 3.24
CA PHE A 38 -18.72 4.58 2.15
C PHE A 38 -17.34 4.09 2.59
N ASN A 39 -16.88 4.46 3.78
CA ASN A 39 -15.59 4.02 4.31
C ASN A 39 -15.53 2.50 4.55
N GLU A 40 -16.62 1.89 5.03
CA GLU A 40 -16.71 0.45 5.27
C GLU A 40 -16.70 -0.33 3.93
N GLU A 41 -17.46 0.14 2.95
CA GLU A 41 -17.53 -0.50 1.62
C GLU A 41 -16.20 -0.40 0.86
N MET A 42 -15.47 0.72 0.98
CA MET A 42 -14.15 0.88 0.39
C MET A 42 -13.12 -0.07 1.03
N ARG A 43 -13.18 -0.30 2.34
CA ARG A 43 -12.32 -1.27 3.04
C ARG A 43 -12.62 -2.71 2.62
N ARG A 44 -13.87 -3.10 2.50
CA ARG A 44 -14.26 -4.46 2.06
C ARG A 44 -13.80 -4.74 0.63
N ARG A 45 -13.94 -3.80 -0.28
CA ARG A 45 -13.51 -3.97 -1.69
C ARG A 45 -12.00 -4.11 -1.82
N SER A 46 -11.21 -3.41 -1.02
CA SER A 46 -9.75 -3.54 -1.03
C SER A 46 -9.30 -4.90 -0.50
N PHE A 47 -9.95 -5.44 0.53
CA PHE A 47 -9.60 -6.74 1.12
C PHE A 47 -9.83 -7.92 0.14
N VAL A 48 -11.00 -8.00 -0.48
CA VAL A 48 -11.32 -9.06 -1.47
C VAL A 48 -10.40 -8.99 -2.68
N SER A 49 -10.07 -7.77 -3.13
CA SER A 49 -9.13 -7.55 -4.23
C SER A 49 -7.73 -8.04 -3.90
N THR A 50 -7.23 -7.76 -2.69
CA THR A 50 -5.88 -8.14 -2.26
C THR A 50 -5.75 -9.65 -2.08
N TRP A 51 -6.75 -10.34 -1.52
CA TRP A 51 -6.75 -11.79 -1.35
C TRP A 51 -6.58 -12.54 -2.69
N HIS A 52 -7.33 -12.13 -3.71
CA HIS A 52 -7.20 -12.70 -5.06
C HIS A 52 -5.84 -12.39 -5.71
N LEU A 53 -5.19 -11.28 -5.34
CA LEU A 53 -3.86 -10.94 -5.84
C LEU A 53 -2.77 -11.76 -5.14
N VAL A 54 -2.89 -11.98 -3.84
CA VAL A 54 -1.95 -12.81 -3.07
C VAL A 54 -1.93 -14.25 -3.59
N SER A 55 -3.09 -14.84 -3.85
CA SER A 55 -3.19 -16.20 -4.38
C SER A 55 -2.59 -16.38 -5.77
N LYS A 56 -2.39 -15.32 -6.54
CA LYS A 56 -1.72 -15.34 -7.85
C LYS A 56 -0.19 -15.33 -7.77
N VAL A 57 0.38 -14.97 -6.64
CA VAL A 57 1.84 -14.94 -6.48
C VAL A 57 2.32 -16.34 -6.08
N PRO A 58 3.12 -17.03 -6.91
CA PRO A 58 3.59 -18.39 -6.63
C PRO A 58 4.32 -18.54 -5.30
N PHE A 59 4.88 -17.44 -4.81
CA PHE A 59 5.55 -17.36 -3.52
C PHE A 59 4.65 -17.74 -2.34
N PHE A 60 3.33 -17.57 -2.45
CA PHE A 60 2.33 -17.89 -1.41
C PHE A 60 1.57 -19.21 -1.67
N SER A 61 1.90 -19.93 -2.74
CA SER A 61 1.12 -21.11 -3.19
C SER A 61 1.10 -22.29 -2.21
N GLY A 62 2.01 -22.32 -1.24
CA GLY A 62 2.09 -23.37 -0.21
C GLY A 62 1.37 -23.05 1.10
N LEU A 63 0.64 -21.94 1.17
CA LEU A 63 0.00 -21.48 2.39
C LEU A 63 -1.49 -21.83 2.44
N ASP A 64 -1.99 -22.11 3.65
CA ASP A 64 -3.41 -22.32 3.91
C ASP A 64 -4.23 -21.06 3.66
N ALA A 65 -5.52 -21.21 3.37
CA ALA A 65 -6.44 -20.09 3.12
C ALA A 65 -6.52 -19.10 4.28
N SER A 66 -6.42 -19.56 5.54
CA SER A 66 -6.36 -18.70 6.72
C SER A 66 -5.10 -17.84 6.75
N ARG A 67 -3.94 -18.41 6.44
CA ARG A 67 -2.66 -17.71 6.36
C ARG A 67 -2.63 -16.70 5.22
N ILE A 68 -3.19 -17.06 4.06
CA ILE A 68 -3.35 -16.13 2.94
C ILE A 68 -4.20 -14.92 3.35
N ALA A 69 -5.27 -15.13 4.13
CA ALA A 69 -6.11 -14.03 4.62
C ALA A 69 -5.37 -13.11 5.60
N GLU A 70 -4.58 -13.64 6.52
CA GLU A 70 -3.74 -12.88 7.44
C GLU A 70 -2.70 -12.03 6.69
N ILE A 71 -2.01 -12.65 5.72
CA ILE A 71 -1.02 -11.97 4.88
C ILE A 71 -1.66 -10.89 4.00
N ALA A 72 -2.82 -11.18 3.41
CA ALA A 72 -3.54 -10.23 2.59
C ALA A 72 -3.96 -8.97 3.36
N ALA A 73 -4.17 -9.08 4.67
CA ALA A 73 -4.48 -7.94 5.54
C ALA A 73 -3.26 -7.01 5.76
N LEU A 74 -2.02 -7.54 5.66
CA LEU A 74 -0.78 -6.78 5.81
C LEU A 74 -0.32 -6.14 4.49
N LEU A 75 -0.78 -6.65 3.36
CA LEU A 75 -0.33 -6.24 2.03
C LEU A 75 -1.21 -5.12 1.46
N LYS A 76 -0.56 -4.09 0.93
CA LYS A 76 -1.20 -2.98 0.22
C LYS A 76 -1.07 -3.18 -1.28
N SER A 77 -2.18 -3.07 -2.01
CA SER A 77 -2.19 -3.16 -3.46
C SER A 77 -1.78 -1.84 -4.09
N TYR A 78 -0.85 -1.87 -5.05
CA TYR A 78 -0.37 -0.71 -5.78
C TYR A 78 -0.31 -0.99 -7.29
N ARG A 79 -0.70 -0.01 -8.11
CA ARG A 79 -0.65 -0.09 -9.57
C ARG A 79 0.38 0.89 -10.08
N ALA A 80 1.47 0.36 -10.63
CA ALA A 80 2.50 1.17 -11.26
C ALA A 80 2.25 1.34 -12.74
N VAL A 81 2.48 2.55 -13.24
CA VAL A 81 2.43 2.85 -14.68
C VAL A 81 3.78 2.61 -15.33
N THR A 82 3.78 2.35 -16.64
CA THR A 82 5.02 2.17 -17.41
C THR A 82 5.95 3.38 -17.27
N GLY A 83 7.21 3.12 -16.95
CA GLY A 83 8.23 4.15 -16.75
C GLY A 83 8.34 4.69 -15.33
N GLU A 84 7.43 4.32 -14.43
CA GLU A 84 7.43 4.76 -13.03
C GLU A 84 8.58 4.12 -12.26
N VAL A 85 9.31 4.94 -11.49
CA VAL A 85 10.36 4.50 -10.58
C VAL A 85 9.73 4.27 -9.21
N ILE A 86 9.76 3.02 -8.76
CA ILE A 86 9.16 2.60 -7.48
C ILE A 86 10.16 2.73 -6.33
N VAL A 87 11.42 2.42 -6.62
CA VAL A 87 12.52 2.43 -5.65
C VAL A 87 13.72 3.09 -6.31
N ARG A 88 14.41 3.95 -5.57
CA ARG A 88 15.66 4.58 -5.99
C ARG A 88 16.82 4.03 -5.15
N GLU A 89 17.94 3.75 -5.79
CA GLU A 89 19.17 3.39 -5.09
C GLU A 89 19.58 4.51 -4.12
N GLY A 90 19.98 4.12 -2.90
CA GLY A 90 20.36 5.04 -1.83
C GLY A 90 19.21 5.52 -0.93
N ASP A 91 17.94 5.36 -1.33
CA ASP A 91 16.81 5.72 -0.49
C ASP A 91 16.69 4.78 0.73
N LEU A 92 16.00 5.23 1.79
CA LEU A 92 15.67 4.37 2.92
C LEU A 92 14.69 3.27 2.52
N GLY A 93 14.97 2.05 2.95
CA GLY A 93 14.17 0.87 2.62
C GLY A 93 13.11 0.55 3.67
N GLU A 94 11.90 1.09 3.53
CA GLU A 94 10.79 0.89 4.48
C GLU A 94 9.74 -0.15 4.04
N SER A 95 9.94 -0.82 2.91
CA SER A 95 8.97 -1.78 2.37
C SER A 95 9.61 -2.74 1.38
N MET A 96 8.97 -3.90 1.18
CA MET A 96 9.27 -4.80 0.06
C MET A 96 8.05 -4.94 -0.85
N TYR A 97 8.27 -5.42 -2.06
CA TYR A 97 7.28 -5.45 -3.13
C TYR A 97 7.23 -6.82 -3.79
N PHE A 98 6.02 -7.37 -3.95
CA PHE A 98 5.76 -8.57 -4.74
C PHE A 98 5.12 -8.18 -6.06
N ILE A 99 5.60 -8.74 -7.17
CA ILE A 99 5.09 -8.47 -8.50
C ILE A 99 3.98 -9.48 -8.81
N VAL A 100 2.74 -9.01 -8.86
CA VAL A 100 1.57 -9.83 -9.23
C VAL A 100 1.46 -9.96 -10.75
N SER A 101 1.72 -8.85 -11.46
CA SER A 101 1.71 -8.82 -12.92
C SER A 101 2.61 -7.72 -13.45
N GLY A 102 3.08 -7.86 -14.69
CA GLY A 102 3.96 -6.92 -15.36
C GLY A 102 5.44 -7.29 -15.24
N GLN A 103 6.30 -6.34 -15.61
CA GLN A 103 7.76 -6.48 -15.63
C GLN A 103 8.41 -5.23 -15.06
N MET A 104 9.45 -5.43 -14.25
CA MET A 104 10.22 -4.38 -13.60
C MET A 104 11.69 -4.49 -14.02
N GLU A 105 12.32 -3.37 -14.35
CA GLU A 105 13.75 -3.26 -14.53
C GLU A 105 14.40 -2.94 -13.20
N VAL A 106 15.41 -3.70 -12.83
CA VAL A 106 16.27 -3.43 -11.68
C VAL A 106 17.63 -2.99 -12.22
N ARG A 107 18.09 -1.84 -11.77
CA ARG A 107 19.37 -1.26 -12.11
C ARG A 107 20.15 -0.99 -10.83
N GLY A 108 21.19 -1.75 -10.59
CA GLY A 108 22.09 -1.64 -9.45
C GLY A 108 23.55 -1.86 -9.87
N ARG A 109 24.42 -2.00 -8.90
CA ARG A 109 25.86 -2.23 -9.15
C ARG A 109 26.11 -3.52 -9.94
N GLY A 110 25.31 -4.56 -9.70
CA GLY A 110 25.37 -5.85 -10.42
C GLY A 110 24.81 -5.82 -11.85
N GLY A 111 24.53 -4.63 -12.40
CA GLY A 111 24.04 -4.45 -13.76
C GLY A 111 22.53 -4.21 -13.85
N VAL A 112 21.99 -4.50 -15.03
CA VAL A 112 20.56 -4.33 -15.33
C VAL A 112 19.93 -5.69 -15.57
N PHE A 113 18.84 -6.00 -14.85
CA PHE A 113 18.07 -7.22 -15.05
C PHE A 113 16.57 -6.96 -14.91
N THR A 114 15.77 -7.92 -15.37
CA THR A 114 14.31 -7.79 -15.35
C THR A 114 13.70 -8.77 -14.37
N LEU A 115 12.82 -8.24 -13.50
CA LEU A 115 11.93 -9.03 -12.64
C LEU A 115 10.55 -9.16 -13.28
N ARG A 116 9.92 -10.32 -13.08
CA ARG A 116 8.63 -10.69 -13.66
C ARG A 116 7.58 -10.99 -12.58
N ALA A 117 6.36 -11.20 -13.01
CA ALA A 117 5.29 -11.67 -12.13
C ALA A 117 5.72 -12.91 -11.34
N GLY A 118 5.43 -12.93 -10.05
CA GLY A 118 5.84 -13.97 -9.10
C GLY A 118 7.13 -13.67 -8.34
N GLU A 119 7.91 -12.71 -8.79
CA GLU A 119 9.13 -12.28 -8.11
C GLU A 119 8.88 -11.12 -7.15
N PHE A 120 9.87 -10.80 -6.32
CA PHE A 120 9.82 -9.72 -5.34
C PHE A 120 11.12 -8.92 -5.33
N PHE A 121 11.08 -7.71 -4.75
CA PHE A 121 12.24 -6.83 -4.60
C PHE A 121 12.11 -5.94 -3.35
N GLY A 122 13.24 -5.33 -2.96
CA GLY A 122 13.32 -4.44 -1.80
C GLY A 122 13.52 -5.15 -0.46
N GLU A 123 13.65 -6.48 -0.48
CA GLU A 123 13.87 -7.33 0.69
C GLU A 123 15.23 -7.08 1.36
N ILE A 124 16.27 -6.79 0.58
CA ILE A 124 17.64 -6.60 1.06
C ILE A 124 17.68 -5.47 2.10
N ALA A 125 17.06 -4.34 1.77
CA ALA A 125 17.02 -3.19 2.66
C ALA A 125 16.30 -3.45 3.98
N LEU A 126 15.32 -4.37 4.01
CA LEU A 126 14.60 -4.75 5.22
C LEU A 126 15.39 -5.76 6.07
N ILE A 127 16.08 -6.71 5.44
CA ILE A 127 16.86 -7.76 6.12
C ILE A 127 18.13 -7.15 6.72
N ASP A 128 18.89 -6.40 5.92
CA ASP A 128 20.21 -5.88 6.29
C ASP A 128 20.15 -4.47 6.88
N GLN A 129 18.95 -3.87 6.99
CA GLN A 129 18.72 -2.51 7.49
C GLN A 129 19.62 -1.47 6.79
N CYS A 130 19.79 -1.61 5.49
CA CYS A 130 20.63 -0.78 4.66
C CYS A 130 19.81 0.07 3.67
N PRO A 131 20.38 1.12 3.07
CA PRO A 131 19.74 1.83 1.96
C PRO A 131 19.47 0.89 0.78
N ARG A 132 18.55 1.30 -0.11
CA ARG A 132 18.21 0.57 -1.34
C ARG A 132 19.47 0.34 -2.18
N THR A 133 19.73 -0.89 -2.53
CA THR A 133 20.91 -1.31 -3.31
C THR A 133 20.75 -1.12 -4.82
N ALA A 134 19.53 -0.85 -5.29
CA ALA A 134 19.23 -0.69 -6.71
C ALA A 134 18.03 0.21 -6.95
N THR A 135 17.95 0.80 -8.15
CA THR A 135 16.78 1.49 -8.66
C THR A 135 15.88 0.50 -9.40
N VAL A 136 14.58 0.52 -9.07
CA VAL A 136 13.56 -0.36 -9.69
C VAL A 136 12.52 0.47 -10.41
N LYS A 137 12.36 0.21 -11.73
CA LYS A 137 11.47 0.93 -12.64
C LYS A 137 10.51 -0.02 -13.34
N ALA A 138 9.26 0.38 -13.49
CA ALA A 138 8.25 -0.38 -14.22
C ALA A 138 8.49 -0.32 -15.74
N LEU A 139 8.70 -1.48 -16.37
CA LEU A 139 8.81 -1.60 -17.84
C LEU A 139 7.44 -1.66 -18.51
N THR A 140 6.46 -2.19 -17.80
CA THR A 140 5.07 -2.29 -18.24
C THR A 140 4.14 -1.75 -17.15
N ARG A 141 2.83 -1.76 -17.37
CA ARG A 141 1.88 -1.58 -16.26
C ARG A 141 2.01 -2.77 -15.31
N CYS A 142 2.27 -2.50 -14.04
CA CYS A 142 2.50 -3.52 -13.02
C CYS A 142 1.46 -3.43 -11.91
N GLN A 143 1.04 -4.60 -11.44
CA GLN A 143 0.30 -4.74 -10.19
C GLN A 143 1.27 -5.25 -9.14
N LEU A 144 1.43 -4.49 -8.05
CA LEU A 144 2.33 -4.80 -6.95
C LEU A 144 1.56 -5.00 -5.66
N LEU A 145 2.12 -5.81 -4.77
CA LEU A 145 1.73 -5.90 -3.36
C LEU A 145 2.89 -5.38 -2.52
N ILE A 146 2.61 -4.43 -1.64
CA ILE A 146 3.60 -3.76 -0.78
C ILE A 146 3.46 -4.30 0.63
N LEU A 147 4.57 -4.73 1.23
CA LEU A 147 4.68 -5.09 2.64
C LEU A 147 5.58 -4.08 3.33
N ASP A 148 5.03 -3.37 4.31
CA ASP A 148 5.77 -2.37 5.09
C ASP A 148 6.74 -3.06 6.07
N ALA A 149 7.86 -2.41 6.40
CA ALA A 149 8.88 -2.91 7.31
C ALA A 149 8.31 -3.29 8.69
N ARG A 150 7.31 -2.55 9.18
CA ARG A 150 6.65 -2.82 10.47
C ARG A 150 5.92 -4.16 10.48
N ASP A 151 5.33 -4.53 9.34
CA ASP A 151 4.57 -5.76 9.18
C ASP A 151 5.47 -6.93 8.76
N PHE A 152 6.67 -6.63 8.21
CA PHE A 152 7.64 -7.63 7.77
C PHE A 152 8.06 -8.57 8.92
N SER A 153 8.37 -8.04 10.09
CA SER A 153 8.76 -8.85 11.26
C SER A 153 7.65 -9.82 11.68
N ARG A 154 6.38 -9.37 11.63
CA ARG A 154 5.21 -10.20 11.92
C ARG A 154 5.01 -11.26 10.84
N PHE A 155 5.08 -10.87 9.57
CA PHE A 155 4.97 -11.75 8.42
C PHE A 155 5.97 -12.90 8.46
N VAL A 156 7.21 -12.60 8.84
CA VAL A 156 8.33 -13.55 8.93
C VAL A 156 8.20 -14.49 10.14
N ALA A 157 7.79 -13.95 11.32
CA ALA A 157 7.61 -14.74 12.53
C ALA A 157 6.56 -15.84 12.35
N ASP A 158 5.51 -15.55 11.61
CA ASP A 158 4.39 -16.48 11.39
C ASP A 158 4.65 -17.51 10.27
N THR A 159 5.74 -17.34 9.48
CA THR A 159 6.00 -18.22 8.33
C THR A 159 7.51 -18.45 8.09
N PRO A 160 8.18 -19.30 8.90
CA PRO A 160 9.66 -19.47 8.86
C PRO A 160 10.21 -19.86 7.48
N GLY A 161 9.52 -20.72 6.71
CA GLY A 161 9.96 -21.15 5.39
C GLY A 161 10.00 -20.01 4.35
N LEU A 162 9.18 -18.97 4.53
CA LEU A 162 9.21 -17.78 3.67
C LEU A 162 10.45 -16.93 3.94
N LEU A 163 10.87 -16.80 5.20
CA LEU A 163 12.10 -16.11 5.56
C LEU A 163 13.32 -16.73 4.89
N GLU A 164 13.43 -18.05 4.93
CA GLU A 164 14.54 -18.77 4.29
C GLU A 164 14.60 -18.48 2.78
N THR A 165 13.45 -18.51 2.11
CA THR A 165 13.35 -18.23 0.67
C THR A 165 13.73 -16.78 0.36
N ILE A 166 13.25 -15.81 1.14
CA ILE A 166 13.57 -14.39 0.98
C ILE A 166 15.08 -14.17 1.21
N THR A 167 15.62 -14.70 2.30
CA THR A 167 17.04 -14.54 2.67
C THR A 167 17.96 -15.23 1.66
N ALA A 168 17.61 -16.41 1.17
CA ALA A 168 18.38 -17.12 0.14
C ALA A 168 18.42 -16.31 -1.17
N THR A 169 17.28 -15.72 -1.56
CA THR A 169 17.20 -14.87 -2.76
C THR A 169 18.00 -13.58 -2.59
N ALA A 170 17.88 -12.90 -1.44
CA ALA A 170 18.65 -11.70 -1.12
C ALA A 170 20.17 -11.96 -1.19
N ARG A 171 20.64 -13.02 -0.52
CA ARG A 171 22.07 -13.42 -0.54
C ARG A 171 22.56 -13.75 -1.95
N ARG A 172 21.74 -14.40 -2.77
CA ARG A 172 22.10 -14.70 -4.17
C ARG A 172 22.26 -13.43 -4.99
N ARG A 173 21.39 -12.44 -4.79
CA ARG A 173 21.44 -11.14 -5.48
C ARG A 173 22.66 -10.32 -5.04
N LEU A 174 22.95 -10.27 -3.75
CA LEU A 174 24.14 -9.58 -3.21
C LEU A 174 25.44 -10.18 -3.77
N ARG A 175 25.58 -11.51 -3.81
CA ARG A 175 26.76 -12.18 -4.40
C ARG A 175 26.90 -11.95 -5.91
N ALA A 176 25.82 -11.69 -6.63
CA ALA A 176 25.87 -11.32 -8.04
C ALA A 176 26.37 -9.87 -8.20
N ASP A 177 25.99 -9.00 -7.28
CA ASP A 177 26.40 -7.60 -7.22
C ASP A 177 27.91 -7.47 -6.93
N ASP A 178 28.44 -8.24 -5.95
CA ASP A 178 29.87 -8.24 -5.58
C ASP A 178 30.79 -8.71 -6.71
N ARG A 179 30.39 -9.72 -7.48
CA ARG A 179 31.22 -10.27 -8.58
C ARG A 179 31.47 -9.28 -9.73
N HIS A 180 30.51 -8.40 -9.99
CA HIS A 180 30.68 -7.36 -11.02
C HIS A 180 31.53 -6.17 -10.56
N THR A 181 31.77 -6.03 -9.25
CA THR A 181 32.63 -4.98 -8.69
C THR A 181 34.13 -5.39 -8.70
N GLU A 182 34.43 -6.69 -8.74
CA GLU A 182 35.82 -7.20 -8.80
C GLU A 182 36.37 -7.26 -10.24
N ASP A 183 35.50 -7.26 -11.25
CA ASP A 183 35.85 -7.34 -12.68
C ASP A 183 35.88 -5.95 -13.37
N ALA A 184 35.66 -4.84 -12.64
CA ALA A 184 35.65 -3.46 -13.16
C ALA A 184 36.81 -2.61 -12.60
#